data_2fe6c985fdc4d4fc130f887a6bd3e774
#
_entry.id   2fe6c985fdc4d4fc130f887a6bd3e774
#
_cell.length_a   1.000
_cell.length_b   1.000
_cell.length_c   1.000
_cell.angle_alpha   90.00
_cell.angle_beta   90.00
_cell.angle_gamma   90.00
#
_symmetry.space_group_name_H-M   'P 1'
#
loop_
_entity.id
_entity.type
_entity.pdbx_description
1 polymer ?
#
loop_
_entity_poly.entity_id
_entity_poly.type
_entity_poly.pdbx_seq_one_letter_code
_entity_poly.pdbx_strand_id
1 'polypeptide(L)'
;MGNLSQEEAIEGLKKLLIHNDKVEQLSKELETKIEKLISELLGTTPHDCYPVRRILGGFQSFKTNKFDMYPALFRELAERQNPKFLVFACCDSRVSPSSILDFQPGEAFTFRNIAGLVPPFNKLRYSGVGAAIEYAVVTLNVENILVIGHSSCGGIERLMSHPEDGSTANDFIDDWVQIGLPAKAKVKAEFGHLPLDEKIRECEKEAVNLSLTNLQTYPYVRERMARKALALRGGYYDFVEGCFKVWEVKTIITTPIHS
;
A
#
# COMPACT_ATOMS: atom_id res chain seq x y z
N MET A 1 -19.81 11.11 48.60
CA MET A 1 -19.68 11.44 47.19
C MET A 1 -18.20 11.42 46.89
N GLY A 2 -17.71 10.32 46.29
CA GLY A 2 -16.28 10.17 45.98
C GLY A 2 -15.87 11.12 44.86
N ASN A 3 -14.78 11.84 45.01
CA ASN A 3 -14.16 12.59 43.93
C ASN A 3 -13.66 11.57 42.88
N LEU A 4 -14.28 11.57 41.71
CA LEU A 4 -13.72 10.92 40.52
C LEU A 4 -12.35 11.50 40.26
N SER A 5 -11.34 10.67 40.04
CA SER A 5 -10.03 11.14 39.60
C SER A 5 -10.16 11.86 38.27
N GLN A 6 -9.27 12.82 37.99
CA GLN A 6 -9.26 13.53 36.70
C GLN A 6 -9.24 12.55 35.53
N GLU A 7 -8.58 11.42 35.63
CA GLU A 7 -8.51 10.37 34.62
C GLU A 7 -9.84 9.64 34.41
N GLU A 8 -10.59 9.36 35.48
CA GLU A 8 -11.94 8.73 35.39
C GLU A 8 -12.97 9.67 34.77
N ALA A 9 -12.89 10.97 35.05
CA ALA A 9 -13.76 11.97 34.42
C ALA A 9 -13.46 12.14 32.92
N ILE A 10 -12.18 12.12 32.53
CA ILE A 10 -11.73 12.17 31.13
C ILE A 10 -12.18 10.91 30.38
N GLU A 11 -12.06 9.74 30.97
CA GLU A 11 -12.48 8.48 30.38
C GLU A 11 -14.01 8.37 30.24
N GLY A 12 -14.75 8.91 31.21
CA GLY A 12 -16.20 9.03 31.15
C GLY A 12 -16.68 9.94 30.01
N LEU A 13 -16.02 11.08 29.81
CA LEU A 13 -16.29 12.01 28.70
C LEU A 13 -16.00 11.37 27.34
N LYS A 14 -14.92 10.61 27.19
CA LYS A 14 -14.58 9.87 25.98
C LYS A 14 -15.63 8.82 25.63
N LYS A 15 -16.14 8.07 26.62
CA LYS A 15 -17.19 7.06 26.41
C LYS A 15 -18.52 7.67 25.94
N LEU A 16 -18.86 8.86 26.40
CA LEU A 16 -20.08 9.56 25.99
C LEU A 16 -20.03 10.04 24.53
N LEU A 17 -18.83 10.32 24.00
CA LEU A 17 -18.61 10.76 22.63
C LEU A 17 -18.68 9.62 21.60
N ILE A 18 -18.32 8.40 22.00
CA ILE A 18 -18.27 7.23 21.10
C ILE A 18 -19.67 6.67 20.78
N HIS A 19 -20.71 7.04 21.55
CA HIS A 19 -22.05 6.42 21.48
C HIS A 19 -23.11 7.17 20.67
N ASN A 20 -22.74 8.18 19.86
CA ASN A 20 -23.74 9.00 19.16
C ASN A 20 -23.52 9.09 17.65
N ASP A 21 -24.00 8.08 16.92
CA ASP A 21 -23.88 7.91 15.46
C ASP A 21 -24.62 8.97 14.59
N LYS A 22 -25.16 10.03 15.18
CA LYS A 22 -26.02 10.98 14.45
C LYS A 22 -25.47 12.38 14.21
N VAL A 23 -24.22 12.69 14.57
CA VAL A 23 -23.71 14.08 14.49
C VAL A 23 -22.24 14.13 14.05
N GLU A 24 -21.97 13.72 12.83
CA GLU A 24 -20.59 13.69 12.30
C GLU A 24 -19.88 15.07 12.24
N GLN A 25 -20.62 16.14 12.06
CA GLN A 25 -20.06 17.50 12.01
C GLN A 25 -19.95 18.18 13.40
N LEU A 26 -20.93 17.94 14.28
CA LEU A 26 -20.85 18.40 15.68
C LEU A 26 -19.78 17.64 16.47
N SER A 27 -19.51 16.40 16.10
CA SER A 27 -18.47 15.54 16.67
C SER A 27 -17.06 16.14 16.52
N LYS A 28 -16.67 16.61 15.35
CA LYS A 28 -15.34 17.19 15.12
C LYS A 28 -15.03 18.46 15.89
N GLU A 29 -16.00 19.38 15.96
CA GLU A 29 -15.81 20.62 16.75
C GLU A 29 -15.78 20.32 18.27
N LEU A 30 -16.59 19.36 18.72
CA LEU A 30 -16.62 18.95 20.12
C LEU A 30 -15.33 18.18 20.49
N GLU A 31 -14.85 17.30 19.64
CA GLU A 31 -13.56 16.61 19.77
C GLU A 31 -12.42 17.61 19.89
N THR A 32 -12.38 18.60 19.04
CA THR A 32 -11.33 19.64 19.05
C THR A 32 -11.38 20.48 20.35
N LYS A 33 -12.58 20.80 20.85
CA LYS A 33 -12.75 21.54 22.12
C LYS A 33 -12.36 20.71 23.31
N ILE A 34 -12.71 19.43 23.32
CA ILE A 34 -12.34 18.49 24.40
C ILE A 34 -10.84 18.23 24.40
N GLU A 35 -10.21 18.05 23.23
CA GLU A 35 -8.77 17.93 23.12
C GLU A 35 -8.03 19.16 23.66
N LYS A 36 -8.54 20.35 23.38
CA LYS A 36 -8.01 21.59 23.93
C LYS A 36 -8.12 21.65 25.45
N LEU A 37 -9.28 21.31 26.01
CA LEU A 37 -9.49 21.27 27.48
C LEU A 37 -8.62 20.22 28.16
N ILE A 38 -8.43 19.05 27.57
CA ILE A 38 -7.56 18.00 28.10
C ILE A 38 -6.10 18.49 28.09
N SER A 39 -5.65 19.18 27.03
CA SER A 39 -4.28 19.70 26.95
C SER A 39 -4.03 20.83 27.97
N GLU A 40 -5.02 21.69 28.18
CA GLU A 40 -4.95 22.73 29.22
C GLU A 40 -4.89 22.14 30.64
N LEU A 41 -5.65 21.08 30.90
CA LEU A 41 -5.66 20.37 32.19
C LEU A 41 -4.36 19.60 32.48
N LEU A 42 -3.73 19.06 31.44
CA LEU A 42 -2.48 18.30 31.55
C LEU A 42 -1.22 19.17 31.46
N GLY A 43 -1.36 20.49 31.21
CA GLY A 43 -0.23 21.42 31.02
C GLY A 43 0.64 21.09 29.80
N THR A 44 0.08 20.36 28.82
CA THR A 44 0.74 19.96 27.57
C THR A 44 0.21 20.76 26.40
N THR A 45 1.05 21.07 25.41
CA THR A 45 0.54 21.70 24.18
C THR A 45 -0.30 20.70 23.38
N PRO A 46 -1.41 21.10 22.73
CA PRO A 46 -2.23 20.21 21.92
C PRO A 46 -1.43 19.46 20.85
N HIS A 47 -0.36 20.09 20.36
CA HIS A 47 0.50 19.56 19.29
C HIS A 47 1.39 18.39 19.75
N ASP A 48 1.86 18.40 21.00
CA ASP A 48 2.83 17.40 21.48
C ASP A 48 2.18 16.06 21.86
N CYS A 49 0.90 16.05 22.19
CA CYS A 49 0.18 14.84 22.61
C CYS A 49 -0.59 14.15 21.50
N TYR A 50 -0.96 14.86 20.42
CA TYR A 50 -1.83 14.32 19.37
C TYR A 50 -1.25 13.08 18.67
N PRO A 51 0.01 13.07 18.18
CA PRO A 51 0.55 11.91 17.48
C PRO A 51 0.58 10.65 18.35
N VAL A 52 0.98 10.78 19.61
CA VAL A 52 1.06 9.66 20.54
C VAL A 52 -0.33 9.12 20.85
N ARG A 53 -1.28 10.00 21.18
CA ARG A 53 -2.68 9.62 21.41
C ARG A 53 -3.32 8.95 20.21
N ARG A 54 -3.06 9.48 19.00
CA ARG A 54 -3.56 8.88 17.74
C ARG A 54 -3.02 7.47 17.54
N ILE A 55 -1.74 7.23 17.83
CA ILE A 55 -1.11 5.91 17.73
C ILE A 55 -1.72 4.94 18.76
N LEU A 56 -1.75 5.34 20.02
CA LEU A 56 -2.26 4.50 21.11
C LEU A 56 -3.76 4.21 20.95
N GLY A 57 -4.55 5.21 20.58
CA GLY A 57 -5.97 5.06 20.32
C GLY A 57 -6.25 4.14 19.12
N GLY A 58 -5.43 4.23 18.06
CA GLY A 58 -5.49 3.31 16.92
C GLY A 58 -5.19 1.88 17.33
N PHE A 59 -4.16 1.65 18.14
CA PHE A 59 -3.84 0.32 18.66
C PHE A 59 -4.94 -0.21 19.59
N GLN A 60 -5.48 0.61 20.47
CA GLN A 60 -6.59 0.22 21.35
C GLN A 60 -7.83 -0.19 20.54
N SER A 61 -8.16 0.57 19.49
CA SER A 61 -9.25 0.23 18.59
C SER A 61 -9.00 -1.12 17.89
N PHE A 62 -7.79 -1.34 17.37
CA PHE A 62 -7.40 -2.63 16.79
C PHE A 62 -7.53 -3.76 17.82
N LYS A 63 -7.00 -3.55 19.02
CA LYS A 63 -7.05 -4.54 20.10
C LYS A 63 -8.49 -4.96 20.41
N THR A 64 -9.36 -3.98 20.67
CA THR A 64 -10.76 -4.25 21.05
C THR A 64 -11.59 -4.81 19.91
N ASN A 65 -11.48 -4.22 18.71
CA ASN A 65 -12.39 -4.52 17.59
C ASN A 65 -11.90 -5.66 16.68
N LYS A 66 -10.62 -6.10 16.84
CA LYS A 66 -10.05 -7.17 16.02
C LYS A 66 -9.35 -8.22 16.90
N PHE A 67 -8.30 -7.87 17.62
CA PHE A 67 -7.48 -8.84 18.34
C PHE A 67 -8.28 -9.64 19.37
N ASP A 68 -9.03 -8.97 20.23
CA ASP A 68 -9.84 -9.61 21.29
C ASP A 68 -11.09 -10.29 20.72
N MET A 69 -11.59 -9.85 19.56
CA MET A 69 -12.76 -10.44 18.91
C MET A 69 -12.44 -11.76 18.18
N TYR A 70 -11.20 -11.95 17.73
CA TYR A 70 -10.79 -13.13 16.96
C TYR A 70 -9.60 -13.87 17.59
N PRO A 71 -9.71 -14.34 18.85
CA PRO A 71 -8.56 -14.87 19.59
C PRO A 71 -7.98 -16.15 18.97
N ALA A 72 -8.78 -16.95 18.27
CA ALA A 72 -8.31 -18.15 17.57
C ALA A 72 -7.40 -17.78 16.39
N LEU A 73 -7.80 -16.80 15.57
CA LEU A 73 -7.01 -16.28 14.46
C LEU A 73 -5.65 -15.74 14.96
N PHE A 74 -5.66 -14.86 15.95
CA PHE A 74 -4.42 -14.24 16.43
C PHE A 74 -3.50 -15.23 17.15
N ARG A 75 -4.01 -16.31 17.71
CA ARG A 75 -3.20 -17.41 18.22
C ARG A 75 -2.48 -18.15 17.09
N GLU A 76 -3.18 -18.47 16.01
CA GLU A 76 -2.58 -19.09 14.81
C GLU A 76 -1.53 -18.17 14.17
N LEU A 77 -1.83 -16.88 14.03
CA LEU A 77 -0.89 -15.89 13.49
C LEU A 77 0.36 -15.69 14.35
N ALA A 78 0.27 -15.91 15.66
CA ALA A 78 1.42 -15.84 16.56
C ALA A 78 2.39 -17.02 16.35
N GLU A 79 1.90 -18.16 15.89
CA GLU A 79 2.73 -19.34 15.63
C GLU A 79 3.47 -19.25 14.29
N ARG A 80 2.79 -18.76 13.24
CA ARG A 80 3.34 -18.65 11.88
C ARG A 80 2.56 -17.70 11.00
N GLN A 81 3.21 -17.21 9.94
CA GLN A 81 2.53 -16.55 8.83
C GLN A 81 2.45 -17.48 7.61
N ASN A 82 1.31 -17.44 6.92
CA ASN A 82 1.07 -18.23 5.71
C ASN A 82 0.24 -17.42 4.69
N PRO A 83 0.73 -16.25 4.27
CA PRO A 83 0.01 -15.38 3.34
C PRO A 83 -0.11 -16.06 1.98
N LYS A 84 -1.26 -15.85 1.32
CA LYS A 84 -1.50 -16.33 -0.05
C LYS A 84 -1.10 -15.30 -1.10
N PHE A 85 -0.90 -14.06 -0.69
CA PHE A 85 -0.57 -12.95 -1.56
C PHE A 85 0.74 -12.29 -1.17
N LEU A 86 1.54 -11.91 -2.19
CA LEU A 86 2.51 -10.82 -2.10
C LEU A 86 1.86 -9.61 -2.80
N VAL A 87 1.74 -8.49 -2.12
CA VAL A 87 1.13 -7.27 -2.66
C VAL A 87 2.16 -6.16 -2.76
N PHE A 88 2.37 -5.65 -3.97
CA PHE A 88 3.09 -4.39 -4.21
C PHE A 88 2.10 -3.25 -4.39
N ALA A 89 2.28 -2.16 -3.66
CA ALA A 89 1.44 -0.97 -3.78
C ALA A 89 2.24 0.31 -3.51
N CYS A 90 1.67 1.43 -3.92
CA CYS A 90 2.26 2.73 -3.61
C CYS A 90 2.26 3.03 -2.10
N CYS A 91 3.26 3.81 -1.65
CA CYS A 91 3.29 4.41 -0.31
C CYS A 91 2.24 5.51 -0.11
N ASP A 92 1.53 5.92 -1.14
CA ASP A 92 0.47 6.94 -1.06
C ASP A 92 -0.53 6.59 0.05
N SER A 93 -0.79 7.55 0.94
CA SER A 93 -1.62 7.34 2.13
C SER A 93 -3.07 6.97 1.81
N ARG A 94 -3.54 7.27 0.60
CA ARG A 94 -4.90 7.01 0.12
C ARG A 94 -5.11 5.58 -0.37
N VAL A 95 -4.04 4.80 -0.61
CA VAL A 95 -4.10 3.50 -1.30
C VAL A 95 -3.58 2.34 -0.45
N SER A 96 -3.98 2.27 0.80
CA SER A 96 -3.66 1.12 1.66
C SER A 96 -4.34 -0.16 1.17
N PRO A 97 -3.59 -1.21 0.77
CA PRO A 97 -4.19 -2.45 0.26
C PRO A 97 -5.15 -3.12 1.25
N SER A 98 -4.83 -3.12 2.55
CA SER A 98 -5.71 -3.67 3.57
C SER A 98 -7.02 -2.91 3.71
N SER A 99 -7.03 -1.59 3.40
CA SER A 99 -8.27 -0.81 3.46
C SER A 99 -9.10 -0.94 2.20
N ILE A 100 -8.47 -0.97 1.01
CA ILE A 100 -9.21 -0.97 -0.28
C ILE A 100 -9.63 -2.37 -0.73
N LEU A 101 -8.94 -3.43 -0.29
CA LEU A 101 -9.22 -4.83 -0.66
C LEU A 101 -9.63 -5.69 0.54
N ASP A 102 -9.80 -5.08 1.71
CA ASP A 102 -10.19 -5.73 2.97
C ASP A 102 -9.31 -6.94 3.37
N PHE A 103 -8.02 -6.90 3.03
CA PHE A 103 -7.09 -7.93 3.48
C PHE A 103 -7.02 -7.98 5.00
N GLN A 104 -7.35 -9.14 5.54
CA GLN A 104 -7.27 -9.39 6.97
C GLN A 104 -5.83 -9.70 7.40
N PRO A 105 -5.49 -9.58 8.70
CA PRO A 105 -4.19 -9.97 9.21
C PRO A 105 -3.81 -11.40 8.80
N GLY A 106 -2.63 -11.56 8.21
CA GLY A 106 -2.10 -12.86 7.77
C GLY A 106 -2.38 -13.22 6.30
N GLU A 107 -3.31 -12.56 5.60
CA GLU A 107 -3.67 -12.90 4.21
C GLU A 107 -2.66 -12.43 3.17
N ALA A 108 -2.04 -11.27 3.39
CA ALA A 108 -1.12 -10.67 2.43
C ALA A 108 0.21 -10.27 3.06
N PHE A 109 1.30 -10.64 2.40
CA PHE A 109 2.63 -10.09 2.62
C PHE A 109 2.76 -8.82 1.79
N THR A 110 2.72 -7.65 2.42
CA THR A 110 2.59 -6.37 1.73
C THR A 110 3.92 -5.61 1.69
N PHE A 111 4.35 -5.22 0.51
CA PHE A 111 5.50 -4.36 0.28
C PHE A 111 5.05 -3.05 -0.37
N ARG A 112 5.35 -1.92 0.24
CA ARG A 112 4.97 -0.60 -0.26
C ARG A 112 6.21 0.24 -0.58
N ASN A 113 6.17 0.89 -1.76
CA ASN A 113 7.22 1.78 -2.23
C ASN A 113 6.63 2.92 -3.07
N ILE A 114 7.46 3.82 -3.57
CA ILE A 114 7.00 4.89 -4.46
C ILE A 114 6.48 4.30 -5.77
N ALA A 115 5.25 4.65 -6.13
CA ALA A 115 4.52 4.22 -7.33
C ALA A 115 4.25 2.70 -7.44
N GLY A 116 4.51 1.91 -6.40
CA GLY A 116 4.32 0.45 -6.46
C GLY A 116 5.23 -0.26 -7.48
N LEU A 117 6.33 0.37 -7.88
CA LEU A 117 7.22 -0.15 -8.91
C LEU A 117 7.99 -1.38 -8.46
N VAL A 118 8.12 -2.36 -9.35
CA VAL A 118 8.98 -3.52 -9.16
C VAL A 118 10.14 -3.44 -10.17
N PRO A 119 11.41 -3.35 -9.69
CA PRO A 119 12.57 -3.36 -10.56
C PRO A 119 12.81 -4.76 -11.16
N PRO A 120 13.56 -4.87 -12.28
CA PRO A 120 14.03 -6.15 -12.76
C PRO A 120 15.02 -6.78 -11.78
N PHE A 121 15.21 -8.09 -11.88
CA PHE A 121 16.16 -8.83 -11.04
C PHE A 121 17.57 -8.25 -11.12
N ASN A 122 18.08 -7.76 -9.99
CA ASN A 122 19.45 -7.27 -9.86
C ASN A 122 19.91 -7.45 -8.41
N LYS A 123 20.96 -8.26 -8.20
CA LYS A 123 21.50 -8.54 -6.86
C LYS A 123 22.22 -7.35 -6.21
N LEU A 124 22.68 -6.41 -7.01
CA LEU A 124 23.49 -5.28 -6.53
C LEU A 124 22.65 -4.02 -6.28
N ARG A 125 21.47 -3.96 -6.87
CA ARG A 125 20.59 -2.78 -6.81
C ARG A 125 19.19 -3.21 -6.38
N TYR A 126 18.50 -2.39 -5.61
CA TYR A 126 17.14 -2.65 -5.14
C TYR A 126 16.99 -3.92 -4.29
N SER A 127 18.02 -4.27 -3.52
CA SER A 127 18.07 -5.51 -2.73
C SER A 127 16.90 -5.69 -1.77
N GLY A 128 16.34 -4.61 -1.20
CA GLY A 128 15.17 -4.68 -0.33
C GLY A 128 13.92 -5.20 -1.04
N VAL A 129 13.70 -4.80 -2.31
CA VAL A 129 12.59 -5.33 -3.12
C VAL A 129 12.84 -6.80 -3.47
N GLY A 130 14.08 -7.12 -3.89
CA GLY A 130 14.50 -8.49 -4.18
C GLY A 130 14.31 -9.43 -3.00
N ALA A 131 14.70 -9.01 -1.79
CA ALA A 131 14.53 -9.78 -0.57
C ALA A 131 13.05 -10.05 -0.24
N ALA A 132 12.18 -9.06 -0.43
CA ALA A 132 10.74 -9.24 -0.21
C ALA A 132 10.13 -10.25 -1.20
N ILE A 133 10.53 -10.20 -2.48
CA ILE A 133 10.06 -11.14 -3.51
C ILE A 133 10.58 -12.56 -3.19
N GLU A 134 11.88 -12.70 -2.89
CA GLU A 134 12.48 -13.98 -2.56
C GLU A 134 11.81 -14.60 -1.34
N TYR A 135 11.68 -13.86 -0.25
CA TYR A 135 11.07 -14.35 0.98
C TYR A 135 9.62 -14.79 0.75
N ALA A 136 8.82 -13.97 0.07
CA ALA A 136 7.43 -14.31 -0.21
C ALA A 136 7.28 -15.54 -1.12
N VAL A 137 8.09 -15.61 -2.19
CA VAL A 137 7.95 -16.67 -3.20
C VAL A 137 8.63 -17.97 -2.78
N VAL A 138 9.84 -17.89 -2.19
CA VAL A 138 10.64 -19.07 -1.87
C VAL A 138 10.35 -19.61 -0.47
N THR A 139 10.21 -18.70 0.52
CA THR A 139 10.04 -19.09 1.93
C THR A 139 8.56 -19.25 2.29
N LEU A 140 7.74 -18.23 2.01
CA LEU A 140 6.32 -18.24 2.37
C LEU A 140 5.45 -18.98 1.36
N ASN A 141 5.96 -19.26 0.17
CA ASN A 141 5.24 -19.97 -0.88
C ASN A 141 3.92 -19.31 -1.29
N VAL A 142 3.86 -17.98 -1.38
CA VAL A 142 2.68 -17.27 -1.84
C VAL A 142 2.20 -17.79 -3.21
N GLU A 143 0.91 -17.79 -3.43
CA GLU A 143 0.28 -18.31 -4.65
C GLU A 143 -0.02 -17.20 -5.66
N ASN A 144 0.00 -15.95 -5.20
CA ASN A 144 -0.36 -14.77 -5.99
C ASN A 144 0.60 -13.61 -5.72
N ILE A 145 1.01 -12.92 -6.78
CA ILE A 145 1.62 -11.59 -6.67
C ILE A 145 0.66 -10.59 -7.31
N LEU A 146 0.28 -9.56 -6.56
CA LEU A 146 -0.57 -8.46 -7.00
C LEU A 146 0.24 -7.17 -7.00
N VAL A 147 0.31 -6.48 -8.14
CA VAL A 147 0.90 -5.14 -8.25
C VAL A 147 -0.23 -4.14 -8.44
N ILE A 148 -0.33 -3.13 -7.57
CA ILE A 148 -1.42 -2.16 -7.57
C ILE A 148 -0.89 -0.78 -7.95
N GLY A 149 -1.36 -0.27 -9.09
CA GLY A 149 -1.28 1.14 -9.49
C GLY A 149 -2.53 1.91 -9.03
N HIS A 150 -2.47 3.24 -9.10
CA HIS A 150 -3.61 4.08 -8.71
C HIS A 150 -3.64 5.40 -9.45
N SER A 151 -4.81 6.02 -9.52
CA SER A 151 -5.00 7.36 -10.09
C SER A 151 -4.23 8.43 -9.29
N SER A 152 -3.81 9.49 -9.97
CA SER A 152 -3.09 10.64 -9.39
C SER A 152 -1.86 10.23 -8.57
N CYS A 153 -1.05 9.33 -9.11
CA CYS A 153 0.17 8.83 -8.48
C CYS A 153 1.31 9.83 -8.62
N GLY A 154 1.73 10.46 -7.51
CA GLY A 154 2.82 11.44 -7.53
C GLY A 154 4.16 10.87 -8.00
N GLY A 155 4.43 9.58 -7.79
CA GLY A 155 5.64 8.93 -8.31
C GLY A 155 5.60 8.76 -9.83
N ILE A 156 4.45 8.48 -10.43
CA ILE A 156 4.28 8.41 -11.89
C ILE A 156 4.27 9.82 -12.50
N GLU A 157 3.67 10.80 -11.85
CA GLU A 157 3.78 12.19 -12.26
C GLU A 157 5.25 12.65 -12.27
N ARG A 158 6.03 12.31 -11.25
CA ARG A 158 7.47 12.56 -11.21
C ARG A 158 8.22 11.86 -12.34
N LEU A 159 7.90 10.60 -12.64
CA LEU A 159 8.46 9.87 -13.78
C LEU A 159 8.18 10.58 -15.09
N MET A 160 6.94 10.97 -15.33
CA MET A 160 6.53 11.63 -16.60
C MET A 160 7.16 13.00 -16.78
N SER A 161 7.39 13.72 -15.67
CA SER A 161 8.05 15.04 -15.65
C SER A 161 9.58 14.94 -15.58
N HIS A 162 10.17 13.77 -15.38
CA HIS A 162 11.61 13.58 -15.25
C HIS A 162 12.32 14.04 -16.53
N PRO A 163 13.34 14.91 -16.44
CA PRO A 163 14.10 15.40 -17.58
C PRO A 163 14.74 14.26 -18.39
N GLU A 164 14.81 14.42 -19.71
CA GLU A 164 15.42 13.42 -20.61
C GLU A 164 16.95 13.58 -20.72
N ASP A 165 17.48 14.70 -20.23
CA ASP A 165 18.91 14.99 -20.23
C ASP A 165 19.69 14.27 -19.10
N GLY A 166 19.00 13.45 -18.30
CA GLY A 166 19.58 12.71 -17.17
C GLY A 166 19.86 13.57 -15.93
N SER A 167 19.46 14.84 -15.92
CA SER A 167 19.59 15.68 -14.73
C SER A 167 18.64 15.18 -13.62
N THR A 168 19.11 15.28 -12.37
CA THR A 168 18.35 14.89 -11.18
C THR A 168 18.22 16.06 -10.23
N ALA A 169 17.03 16.28 -9.68
CA ALA A 169 16.78 17.29 -8.66
C ALA A 169 16.69 16.70 -7.24
N ASN A 170 16.60 15.36 -7.14
CA ASN A 170 16.45 14.63 -5.89
C ASN A 170 17.40 13.43 -5.87
N ASP A 171 17.93 13.10 -4.69
CA ASP A 171 18.95 12.06 -4.54
C ASP A 171 18.41 10.63 -4.77
N PHE A 172 17.20 10.35 -4.29
CA PHE A 172 16.67 8.98 -4.26
C PHE A 172 15.46 8.78 -5.17
N ILE A 173 14.53 9.74 -5.20
CA ILE A 173 13.27 9.55 -5.93
C ILE A 173 13.48 9.53 -7.44
N ASP A 174 14.39 10.36 -7.95
CA ASP A 174 14.70 10.41 -9.37
C ASP A 174 15.37 9.11 -9.84
N ASP A 175 16.27 8.55 -9.02
CA ASP A 175 16.87 7.24 -9.29
C ASP A 175 15.83 6.11 -9.23
N TRP A 176 14.90 6.18 -8.29
CA TRP A 176 13.85 5.18 -8.14
C TRP A 176 12.85 5.17 -9.30
N VAL A 177 12.34 6.33 -9.70
CA VAL A 177 11.33 6.39 -10.78
C VAL A 177 11.88 6.01 -12.14
N GLN A 178 13.20 6.02 -12.35
CA GLN A 178 13.85 5.52 -13.58
C GLN A 178 13.53 4.05 -13.87
N ILE A 179 13.13 3.25 -12.88
CA ILE A 179 12.60 1.90 -13.10
C ILE A 179 11.42 1.94 -14.09
N GLY A 180 10.64 3.00 -14.08
CA GLY A 180 9.47 3.21 -14.94
C GLY A 180 9.78 3.77 -16.34
N LEU A 181 11.03 4.10 -16.69
CA LEU A 181 11.37 4.68 -17.99
C LEU A 181 10.84 3.92 -19.20
N PRO A 182 10.86 2.56 -19.24
CA PRO A 182 10.25 1.82 -20.35
C PRO A 182 8.73 2.07 -20.48
N ALA A 183 8.01 2.19 -19.34
CA ALA A 183 6.58 2.52 -19.36
C ALA A 183 6.34 3.95 -19.89
N LYS A 184 7.14 4.94 -19.44
CA LYS A 184 7.10 6.30 -19.97
C LYS A 184 7.35 6.34 -21.49
N ALA A 185 8.36 5.62 -21.97
CA ALA A 185 8.70 5.57 -23.39
C ALA A 185 7.55 5.00 -24.23
N LYS A 186 6.95 3.89 -23.76
CA LYS A 186 5.79 3.28 -24.43
C LYS A 186 4.60 4.23 -24.49
N VAL A 187 4.25 4.86 -23.37
CA VAL A 187 3.14 5.83 -23.33
C VAL A 187 3.39 7.03 -24.24
N LYS A 188 4.63 7.53 -24.30
CA LYS A 188 4.97 8.61 -25.25
C LYS A 188 4.81 8.19 -26.70
N ALA A 189 5.15 6.94 -27.06
CA ALA A 189 5.02 6.42 -28.41
C ALA A 189 3.55 6.19 -28.81
N GLU A 190 2.76 5.59 -27.91
CA GLU A 190 1.37 5.19 -28.22
C GLU A 190 0.37 6.34 -28.00
N PHE A 191 0.59 7.18 -26.99
CA PHE A 191 -0.33 8.22 -26.54
C PHE A 191 0.26 9.63 -26.60
N GLY A 192 1.29 9.86 -27.43
CA GLY A 192 1.99 11.15 -27.55
C GLY A 192 1.08 12.34 -27.86
N HIS A 193 -0.06 12.10 -28.51
CA HIS A 193 -1.06 13.09 -28.89
C HIS A 193 -1.96 13.55 -27.73
N LEU A 194 -2.00 12.81 -26.62
CA LEU A 194 -2.85 13.14 -25.46
C LEU A 194 -2.25 14.26 -24.62
N PRO A 195 -3.07 14.99 -23.84
CA PRO A 195 -2.64 15.90 -22.79
C PRO A 195 -1.77 15.18 -21.73
N LEU A 196 -0.99 15.93 -20.96
CA LEU A 196 -0.05 15.35 -19.99
C LEU A 196 -0.75 14.54 -18.89
N ASP A 197 -1.85 15.02 -18.37
CA ASP A 197 -2.65 14.36 -17.34
C ASP A 197 -3.21 13.01 -17.81
N GLU A 198 -3.66 12.92 -19.05
CA GLU A 198 -4.10 11.66 -19.65
C GLU A 198 -2.92 10.70 -19.87
N LYS A 199 -1.77 11.21 -20.32
CA LYS A 199 -0.53 10.41 -20.43
C LYS A 199 -0.06 9.87 -19.08
N ILE A 200 -0.18 10.66 -18.01
CA ILE A 200 0.13 10.21 -16.64
C ILE A 200 -0.81 9.05 -16.28
N ARG A 201 -2.11 9.17 -16.54
CA ARG A 201 -3.11 8.14 -16.26
C ARG A 201 -2.85 6.82 -17.02
N GLU A 202 -2.42 6.90 -18.28
CA GLU A 202 -2.01 5.71 -19.03
C GLU A 202 -0.67 5.14 -18.51
N CYS A 203 0.27 6.01 -18.09
CA CYS A 203 1.54 5.57 -17.52
C CYS A 203 1.36 4.88 -16.15
N GLU A 204 0.39 5.26 -15.34
CA GLU A 204 0.04 4.58 -14.08
C GLU A 204 -0.30 3.09 -14.31
N LYS A 205 -1.05 2.79 -15.37
CA LYS A 205 -1.41 1.41 -15.74
C LYS A 205 -0.24 0.66 -16.38
N GLU A 206 0.50 1.36 -17.26
CA GLU A 206 1.66 0.75 -17.93
C GLU A 206 2.82 0.47 -16.98
N ALA A 207 2.99 1.25 -15.93
CA ALA A 207 3.95 0.98 -14.86
C ALA A 207 3.62 -0.32 -14.08
N VAL A 208 2.34 -0.65 -13.92
CA VAL A 208 1.91 -1.94 -13.39
C VAL A 208 2.31 -3.06 -14.35
N ASN A 209 2.03 -2.93 -15.66
CA ASN A 209 2.41 -3.91 -16.68
C ASN A 209 3.92 -4.13 -16.73
N LEU A 210 4.69 -3.06 -16.67
CA LEU A 210 6.15 -3.12 -16.59
C LEU A 210 6.62 -3.88 -15.34
N SER A 211 6.02 -3.60 -14.18
CA SER A 211 6.34 -4.28 -12.93
C SER A 211 6.03 -5.77 -13.00
N LEU A 212 4.92 -6.17 -13.62
CA LEU A 212 4.58 -7.57 -13.88
C LEU A 212 5.60 -8.24 -14.83
N THR A 213 6.10 -7.52 -15.82
CA THR A 213 7.17 -7.98 -16.72
C THR A 213 8.48 -8.15 -15.96
N ASN A 214 8.84 -7.17 -15.13
CA ASN A 214 10.05 -7.21 -14.31
C ASN A 214 10.02 -8.37 -13.30
N LEU A 215 8.88 -8.71 -12.71
CA LEU A 215 8.73 -9.88 -11.85
C LEU A 215 9.12 -11.18 -12.53
N GLN A 216 8.89 -11.31 -13.84
CA GLN A 216 9.27 -12.50 -14.60
C GLN A 216 10.78 -12.62 -14.85
N THR A 217 11.55 -11.58 -14.56
CA THR A 217 13.04 -11.64 -14.60
C THR A 217 13.63 -12.37 -13.39
N TYR A 218 12.86 -12.53 -12.30
CA TYR A 218 13.27 -13.29 -11.12
C TYR A 218 13.17 -14.80 -11.38
N PRO A 219 14.27 -15.57 -11.29
CA PRO A 219 14.27 -16.98 -11.69
C PRO A 219 13.22 -17.83 -10.97
N TYR A 220 13.08 -17.66 -9.66
CA TYR A 220 12.14 -18.41 -8.83
C TYR A 220 10.67 -18.00 -9.05
N VAL A 221 10.40 -16.77 -9.47
CA VAL A 221 9.05 -16.32 -9.89
C VAL A 221 8.68 -17.04 -11.18
N ARG A 222 9.56 -16.99 -12.20
CA ARG A 222 9.34 -17.64 -13.49
C ARG A 222 9.17 -19.15 -13.35
N GLU A 223 9.98 -19.81 -12.52
CA GLU A 223 9.87 -21.24 -12.26
C GLU A 223 8.49 -21.61 -11.67
N ARG A 224 8.03 -20.88 -10.66
CA ARG A 224 6.74 -21.14 -10.03
C ARG A 224 5.55 -20.84 -10.94
N MET A 225 5.65 -19.81 -11.79
CA MET A 225 4.65 -19.55 -12.83
C MET A 225 4.57 -20.70 -13.84
N ALA A 226 5.71 -21.21 -14.30
CA ALA A 226 5.78 -22.34 -15.23
C ALA A 226 5.12 -23.61 -14.65
N ARG A 227 5.24 -23.81 -13.35
CA ARG A 227 4.56 -24.91 -12.59
C ARG A 227 3.10 -24.61 -12.25
N LYS A 228 2.54 -23.47 -12.67
CA LYS A 228 1.19 -23.01 -12.31
C LYS A 228 0.96 -22.87 -10.79
N ALA A 229 2.03 -22.68 -10.02
CA ALA A 229 2.01 -22.53 -8.57
C ALA A 229 2.04 -21.06 -8.14
N LEU A 230 2.13 -20.12 -9.06
CA LEU A 230 2.14 -18.68 -8.83
C LEU A 230 1.46 -17.95 -10.00
N ALA A 231 0.53 -17.06 -9.67
CA ALA A 231 -0.10 -16.16 -10.62
C ALA A 231 0.33 -14.72 -10.41
N LEU A 232 0.56 -13.98 -11.51
CA LEU A 232 0.86 -12.54 -11.48
C LEU A 232 -0.38 -11.75 -11.91
N ARG A 233 -0.79 -10.80 -11.08
CA ARG A 233 -1.95 -9.93 -11.34
C ARG A 233 -1.59 -8.46 -11.22
N GLY A 234 -2.13 -7.66 -12.13
CA GLY A 234 -2.14 -6.21 -12.05
C GLY A 234 -3.47 -5.74 -11.48
N GLY A 235 -3.43 -4.71 -10.68
CA GLY A 235 -4.59 -3.98 -10.19
C GLY A 235 -4.44 -2.50 -10.44
N TYR A 236 -5.55 -1.80 -10.64
CA TYR A 236 -5.57 -0.35 -10.74
C TYR A 236 -6.75 0.20 -9.92
N TYR A 237 -6.42 1.00 -8.92
CA TYR A 237 -7.40 1.68 -8.08
C TYR A 237 -7.56 3.12 -8.54
N ASP A 238 -8.70 3.43 -9.11
CA ASP A 238 -9.12 4.79 -9.38
C ASP A 238 -9.92 5.31 -8.20
N PHE A 239 -9.25 6.09 -7.34
CA PHE A 239 -9.92 6.64 -6.15
C PHE A 239 -10.73 7.92 -6.46
N VAL A 240 -10.66 8.43 -7.69
CA VAL A 240 -11.54 9.52 -8.15
C VAL A 240 -12.92 8.95 -8.47
N GLU A 241 -12.95 7.82 -9.19
CA GLU A 241 -14.19 7.14 -9.60
C GLU A 241 -14.65 6.06 -8.59
N GLY A 242 -13.81 5.73 -7.60
CA GLY A 242 -14.11 4.68 -6.63
C GLY A 242 -14.15 3.27 -7.24
N CYS A 243 -13.38 3.00 -8.30
CA CYS A 243 -13.38 1.72 -8.96
C CYS A 243 -12.02 1.00 -8.89
N PHE A 244 -12.07 -0.34 -8.92
CA PHE A 244 -10.89 -1.19 -8.96
C PHE A 244 -10.94 -2.12 -10.17
N LYS A 245 -9.87 -2.11 -10.98
CA LYS A 245 -9.71 -2.99 -12.14
C LYS A 245 -8.63 -4.01 -11.83
N VAL A 246 -8.82 -5.26 -12.27
CA VAL A 246 -7.83 -6.34 -12.10
C VAL A 246 -7.65 -7.08 -13.42
N TRP A 247 -6.39 -7.48 -13.70
CA TRP A 247 -6.04 -8.33 -14.83
C TRP A 247 -4.95 -9.33 -14.45
N GLU A 248 -4.79 -10.35 -15.26
CA GLU A 248 -3.82 -11.43 -15.03
C GLU A 248 -2.86 -11.57 -16.21
N VAL A 249 -1.60 -11.85 -15.91
CA VAL A 249 -0.60 -12.21 -16.92
C VAL A 249 -0.87 -13.62 -17.42
N LYS A 250 -1.24 -13.75 -18.69
CA LYS A 250 -1.39 -15.07 -19.35
C LYS A 250 -0.01 -15.60 -19.75
N THR A 251 0.40 -16.71 -19.19
CA THR A 251 1.62 -17.42 -19.64
C THR A 251 1.29 -18.18 -20.92
N ILE A 252 1.80 -17.68 -22.05
CA ILE A 252 1.76 -18.43 -23.31
C ILE A 252 2.98 -19.37 -23.29
N ILE A 253 2.76 -20.63 -23.02
CA ILE A 253 3.79 -21.67 -23.20
C ILE A 253 3.73 -22.07 -24.66
N THR A 254 4.64 -21.55 -25.49
CA THR A 254 4.87 -22.08 -26.83
C THR A 254 5.69 -23.37 -26.68
N THR A 255 5.07 -24.52 -26.96
CA THR A 255 5.80 -25.77 -27.13
C THR A 255 6.74 -25.62 -28.34
N PRO A 256 8.04 -26.02 -28.21
CA PRO A 256 8.91 -26.06 -29.38
C PRO A 256 8.32 -26.97 -30.44
N ILE A 257 8.17 -26.44 -31.64
CA ILE A 257 7.83 -27.27 -32.83
C ILE A 257 9.16 -27.91 -33.25
N HIS A 258 9.34 -29.19 -32.99
CA HIS A 258 10.44 -29.95 -33.55
C HIS A 258 10.10 -30.27 -35.03
N SER A 259 10.95 -29.76 -35.94
CA SER A 259 10.98 -30.13 -37.34
C SER A 259 11.84 -31.36 -37.51
#